data_7de062ae7516227fbce9ed3a4a078280
#
_entry.id   7de062ae7516227fbce9ed3a4a078280
#
_cell.length_a   1.000
_cell.length_b   1.000
_cell.length_c   1.000
_cell.angle_alpha   90.00
_cell.angle_beta   90.00
_cell.angle_gamma   90.00
#
_symmetry.space_group_name_H-M   'P 1'
#
loop_
_entity.id
_entity.type
_entity.pdbx_description
1 polymer ?
#
loop_
_entity_poly.entity_id
_entity_poly.type
_entity_poly.pdbx_seq_one_letter_code
_entity_poly.pdbx_strand_id
1 'polypeptide(L)'
;MKTIGIEISKTKVIFIALEQSNGELVNITGKRKSITLADDRDGNELKAFMEELHSYFDSIQPDKIGIVTRMTKGKFAASPISFKIEGLIQLYPKVEIEFVTPQGLTGYFKKNELTLAPDHNYQEKALKLAVYLAR
;
A
#
# COMPACT_ATOMS: atom_id res chain seq x y z
N MET A 1 -10.45 13.43 3.12
CA MET A 1 -9.34 12.59 3.63
C MET A 1 -8.79 11.74 2.50
N LYS A 2 -7.46 11.68 2.40
CA LYS A 2 -6.78 10.87 1.39
C LYS A 2 -6.07 9.70 2.06
N THR A 3 -6.22 8.51 1.50
CA THR A 3 -5.60 7.30 2.02
C THR A 3 -4.84 6.57 0.95
N ILE A 4 -3.76 5.87 1.33
CA ILE A 4 -3.02 4.99 0.44
C ILE A 4 -2.97 3.61 1.08
N GLY A 5 -3.48 2.61 0.36
CA GLY A 5 -3.36 1.21 0.74
C GLY A 5 -2.25 0.56 -0.08
N ILE A 6 -1.40 -0.21 0.59
CA ILE A 6 -0.22 -0.83 -0.01
C ILE A 6 -0.23 -2.33 0.22
N GLU A 7 0.01 -3.07 -0.86
CA GLU A 7 0.36 -4.48 -0.79
C GLU A 7 1.76 -4.66 -1.37
N ILE A 8 2.63 -5.38 -0.66
CA ILE A 8 3.95 -5.73 -1.16
C ILE A 8 3.89 -7.17 -1.66
N SER A 9 4.21 -7.35 -2.95
CA SER A 9 4.21 -8.66 -3.58
C SER A 9 5.60 -8.90 -4.19
N LYS A 10 6.37 -9.81 -3.59
CA LYS A 10 7.75 -10.10 -3.99
C LYS A 10 8.62 -8.84 -3.96
N THR A 11 9.01 -8.30 -5.10
CA THR A 11 9.83 -7.10 -5.23
C THR A 11 9.02 -5.88 -5.65
N LYS A 12 7.70 -6.00 -5.64
CA LYS A 12 6.80 -4.96 -6.16
C LYS A 12 5.94 -4.38 -5.04
N VAL A 13 5.82 -3.07 -5.03
CA VAL A 13 4.86 -2.34 -4.20
C VAL A 13 3.66 -2.01 -5.07
N ILE A 14 2.50 -2.50 -4.68
CA ILE A 14 1.22 -2.23 -5.36
C ILE A 14 0.44 -1.28 -4.46
N PHE A 15 -0.12 -0.22 -5.02
CA PHE A 15 -0.81 0.77 -4.21
C PHE A 15 -2.08 1.29 -4.87
N ILE A 16 -3.01 1.71 -4.03
CA ILE A 16 -4.22 2.43 -4.42
C ILE A 16 -4.31 3.67 -3.52
N ALA A 17 -4.55 4.81 -4.13
CA ALA A 17 -4.81 6.06 -3.42
C ALA A 17 -6.27 6.46 -3.62
N LEU A 18 -6.94 6.78 -2.52
CA LEU A 18 -8.35 7.19 -2.52
C LEU A 18 -8.50 8.55 -1.87
N GLU A 19 -9.47 9.31 -2.35
CA GLU A 19 -9.92 10.52 -1.68
C GLU A 19 -11.36 10.36 -1.26
N GLN A 20 -11.63 10.63 0.02
CA GLN A 20 -13.00 10.64 0.57
C GLN A 20 -13.46 12.09 0.69
N SER A 21 -14.57 12.40 0.03
CA SER A 21 -15.17 13.72 0.05
C SER A 21 -16.69 13.58 0.03
N ASN A 22 -17.37 14.21 1.00
CA ASN A 22 -18.83 14.15 1.10
C ASN A 22 -19.41 12.73 1.11
N GLY A 23 -18.69 11.81 1.78
CA GLY A 23 -19.13 10.41 1.88
C GLY A 23 -18.82 9.56 0.67
N GLU A 24 -18.27 10.14 -0.38
CA GLU A 24 -17.90 9.40 -1.59
C GLU A 24 -16.40 9.14 -1.65
N LEU A 25 -16.03 7.94 -2.15
CA LEU A 25 -14.65 7.56 -2.37
C LEU A 25 -14.32 7.64 -3.86
N VAL A 26 -13.23 8.32 -4.18
CA VAL A 26 -12.76 8.47 -5.56
C VAL A 26 -11.35 7.91 -5.64
N ASN A 27 -11.09 7.11 -6.66
CA ASN A 27 -9.75 6.55 -6.91
C ASN A 27 -8.88 7.63 -7.55
N ILE A 28 -7.85 8.06 -6.82
CA ILE A 28 -6.91 9.09 -7.27
C ILE A 28 -5.51 8.53 -7.51
N THR A 29 -5.37 7.21 -7.66
CA THR A 29 -4.08 6.56 -7.84
C THR A 29 -3.28 7.12 -9.02
N GLY A 30 -3.96 7.51 -10.08
CA GLY A 30 -3.30 8.01 -11.29
C GLY A 30 -2.78 6.88 -12.17
N LYS A 31 -1.84 7.22 -13.05
CA LYS A 31 -1.26 6.27 -14.00
C LYS A 31 -0.32 5.27 -13.36
N ARG A 32 0.39 5.70 -12.32
CA ARG A 32 1.36 4.86 -11.60
C ARG A 32 0.60 3.97 -10.63
N LYS A 33 0.71 2.66 -10.80
CA LYS A 33 -0.04 1.69 -10.01
C LYS A 33 0.85 0.79 -9.17
N SER A 34 2.14 0.75 -9.49
CA SER A 34 3.11 -0.06 -8.77
C SER A 34 4.53 0.44 -9.02
N ILE A 35 5.44 0.08 -8.12
CA ILE A 35 6.86 0.37 -8.23
C ILE A 35 7.61 -0.91 -7.89
N THR A 36 8.59 -1.29 -8.71
CA THR A 36 9.35 -2.52 -8.54
C THR A 36 10.79 -2.20 -8.13
N LEU A 37 11.30 -2.91 -7.11
CA LEU A 37 12.70 -2.84 -6.72
C LEU A 37 13.50 -3.84 -7.57
N ALA A 38 14.44 -3.33 -8.37
CA ALA A 38 15.20 -4.16 -9.30
C ALA A 38 16.31 -4.97 -8.62
N ASP A 39 17.10 -4.33 -7.77
CA ASP A 39 18.22 -4.97 -7.07
C ASP A 39 18.30 -4.47 -5.63
N ASP A 40 17.96 -5.36 -4.69
CA ASP A 40 17.92 -5.02 -3.26
C ASP A 40 19.29 -4.91 -2.61
N ARG A 41 20.34 -5.33 -3.29
CA ARG A 41 21.71 -5.26 -2.78
C ARG A 41 22.49 -4.06 -3.30
N ASP A 42 21.93 -3.34 -4.26
CA ASP A 42 22.51 -2.11 -4.78
C ASP A 42 21.94 -0.91 -4.00
N GLY A 43 22.81 -0.24 -3.22
CA GLY A 43 22.40 0.90 -2.41
C GLY A 43 21.83 2.05 -3.23
N ASN A 44 22.30 2.28 -4.42
CA ASN A 44 21.77 3.32 -5.31
C ASN A 44 20.37 2.96 -5.79
N GLU A 45 20.12 1.67 -6.08
CA GLU A 45 18.79 1.19 -6.46
C GLU A 45 17.80 1.32 -5.30
N LEU A 46 18.23 0.99 -4.08
CA LEU A 46 17.39 1.15 -2.89
C LEU A 46 17.01 2.61 -2.66
N LYS A 47 17.99 3.49 -2.80
CA LYS A 47 17.75 4.92 -2.61
C LYS A 47 16.80 5.47 -3.67
N ALA A 48 17.02 5.12 -4.93
CA ALA A 48 16.17 5.56 -6.04
C ALA A 48 14.73 5.04 -5.87
N PHE A 49 14.58 3.78 -5.47
CA PHE A 49 13.28 3.17 -5.20
C PHE A 49 12.55 3.93 -4.08
N MET A 50 13.24 4.19 -2.97
CA MET A 50 12.67 4.93 -1.85
C MET A 50 12.24 6.35 -2.25
N GLU A 51 13.10 7.06 -2.98
CA GLU A 51 12.82 8.42 -3.42
C GLU A 51 11.61 8.45 -4.36
N GLU A 52 11.52 7.50 -5.28
CA GLU A 52 10.38 7.39 -6.20
C GLU A 52 9.07 7.14 -5.46
N LEU A 53 9.10 6.22 -4.48
CA LEU A 53 7.94 5.89 -3.68
C LEU A 53 7.50 7.07 -2.80
N HIS A 54 8.45 7.70 -2.11
CA HIS A 54 8.15 8.87 -1.27
C HIS A 54 7.66 10.05 -2.10
N SER A 55 8.20 10.22 -3.31
CA SER A 55 7.73 11.26 -4.25
C SER A 55 6.28 11.01 -4.65
N TYR A 56 5.90 9.76 -4.88
CA TYR A 56 4.52 9.42 -5.16
C TYR A 56 3.62 9.78 -3.98
N PHE A 57 4.03 9.44 -2.75
CA PHE A 57 3.26 9.81 -1.56
C PHE A 57 3.11 11.33 -1.45
N ASP A 58 4.18 12.07 -1.71
CA ASP A 58 4.14 13.53 -1.69
C ASP A 58 3.14 14.08 -2.71
N SER A 59 3.03 13.44 -3.88
CA SER A 59 2.10 13.88 -4.93
C SER A 59 0.63 13.69 -4.52
N ILE A 60 0.37 12.69 -3.68
CA ILE A 60 -0.98 12.41 -3.18
C ILE A 60 -1.30 13.25 -1.94
N GLN A 61 -0.33 13.48 -1.08
CA GLN A 61 -0.50 14.13 0.24
C GLN A 61 -1.51 13.37 1.12
N PRO A 62 -1.24 12.10 1.41
CA PRO A 62 -2.19 11.27 2.16
C PRO A 62 -2.27 11.66 3.62
N ASP A 63 -3.43 11.44 4.21
CA ASP A 63 -3.63 11.55 5.66
C ASP A 63 -3.29 10.24 6.37
N LYS A 64 -3.48 9.11 5.67
CA LYS A 64 -3.17 7.78 6.18
C LYS A 64 -2.52 6.93 5.10
N ILE A 65 -1.53 6.14 5.51
CA ILE A 65 -0.91 5.12 4.65
C ILE A 65 -0.89 3.82 5.44
N GLY A 66 -1.32 2.73 4.80
CA GLY A 66 -1.29 1.42 5.42
C GLY A 66 -0.64 0.37 4.55
N ILE A 67 -0.09 -0.66 5.21
CA ILE A 67 0.48 -1.84 4.57
C ILE A 67 -0.28 -3.07 5.07
N VAL A 68 -0.66 -3.95 4.14
CA VAL A 68 -1.20 -5.26 4.51
C VAL A 68 -0.04 -6.09 5.06
N THR A 69 -0.18 -6.58 6.31
CA THR A 69 0.88 -7.37 6.92
C THR A 69 1.04 -8.72 6.22
N ARG A 70 2.27 -9.23 6.25
CA ARG A 70 2.63 -10.49 5.61
C ARG A 70 3.18 -11.46 6.66
N MET A 71 3.11 -12.76 6.34
CA MET A 71 3.61 -13.80 7.24
C MET A 71 5.14 -13.81 7.24
N THR A 72 5.73 -13.99 8.42
CA THR A 72 7.18 -14.10 8.59
C THR A 72 7.63 -15.55 8.67
N LYS A 73 6.70 -16.50 8.88
CA LYS A 73 6.98 -17.94 9.06
C LYS A 73 6.01 -18.78 8.25
N GLY A 74 6.43 -20.01 7.96
CA GLY A 74 5.59 -21.00 7.34
C GLY A 74 5.65 -21.01 5.82
N LYS A 75 4.78 -21.82 5.23
CA LYS A 75 4.75 -22.10 3.78
C LYS A 75 4.51 -20.83 2.93
N PHE A 76 3.74 -19.90 3.48
CA PHE A 76 3.38 -18.66 2.77
C PHE A 76 4.12 -17.45 3.30
N ALA A 77 5.28 -17.66 3.92
CA ALA A 77 6.10 -16.58 4.44
C ALA A 77 6.50 -15.61 3.33
N ALA A 78 6.52 -14.32 3.65
CA ALA A 78 6.98 -13.29 2.73
C ALA A 78 8.50 -13.42 2.50
N SER A 79 8.97 -12.97 1.33
CA SER A 79 10.39 -12.97 1.02
C SER A 79 11.15 -11.97 1.89
N PRO A 80 12.44 -12.20 2.18
CA PRO A 80 13.26 -11.23 2.92
C PRO A 80 13.28 -9.85 2.27
N ILE A 81 13.28 -9.79 0.94
CA ILE A 81 13.30 -8.54 0.18
C ILE A 81 12.07 -7.69 0.49
N SER A 82 10.90 -8.33 0.66
CA SER A 82 9.67 -7.61 0.94
C SER A 82 9.71 -6.86 2.27
N PHE A 83 10.46 -7.37 3.26
CA PHE A 83 10.62 -6.68 4.54
C PHE A 83 11.60 -5.50 4.42
N LYS A 84 12.58 -5.61 3.53
CA LYS A 84 13.46 -4.49 3.22
C LYS A 84 12.65 -3.33 2.58
N ILE A 85 11.76 -3.67 1.65
CA ILE A 85 10.83 -2.70 1.03
C ILE A 85 9.94 -2.05 2.09
N GLU A 86 9.39 -2.85 3.00
CA GLU A 86 8.56 -2.35 4.09
C GLU A 86 9.30 -1.29 4.91
N GLY A 87 10.56 -1.55 5.25
CA GLY A 87 11.39 -0.60 5.99
C GLY A 87 11.57 0.71 5.23
N LEU A 88 11.77 0.65 3.92
CA LEU A 88 11.89 1.86 3.10
C LEU A 88 10.60 2.68 3.08
N ILE A 89 9.44 2.02 3.06
CA ILE A 89 8.15 2.69 3.17
C ILE A 89 8.01 3.37 4.52
N GLN A 90 8.41 2.68 5.60
CA GLN A 90 8.34 3.22 6.97
C GLN A 90 9.20 4.46 7.18
N LEU A 91 10.20 4.67 6.35
CA LEU A 91 11.05 5.87 6.43
C LEU A 91 10.36 7.13 5.91
N TYR A 92 9.16 7.01 5.34
CA TYR A 92 8.41 8.20 4.90
C TYR A 92 8.11 9.09 6.11
N PRO A 93 8.59 10.35 6.11
CA PRO A 93 8.59 11.15 7.35
C PRO A 93 7.29 11.88 7.66
N LYS A 94 6.37 11.99 6.69
CA LYS A 94 5.20 12.85 6.84
C LYS A 94 3.97 12.16 7.41
N VAL A 95 3.89 10.83 7.30
CA VAL A 95 2.74 10.05 7.77
C VAL A 95 3.26 8.75 8.38
N GLU A 96 2.75 8.41 9.56
CA GLU A 96 3.05 7.12 10.18
C GLU A 96 2.38 6.00 9.40
N ILE A 97 3.12 4.89 9.20
CA ILE A 97 2.61 3.75 8.45
C ILE A 97 1.81 2.84 9.37
N GLU A 98 0.58 2.53 8.99
CA GLU A 98 -0.32 1.65 9.73
C GLU A 98 -0.24 0.24 9.16
N PHE A 99 -0.15 -0.78 10.03
CA PHE A 99 -0.11 -2.18 9.60
C PHE A 99 -1.46 -2.82 9.88
N VAL A 100 -2.07 -3.41 8.85
CA VAL A 100 -3.39 -4.03 8.95
C VAL A 100 -3.31 -5.47 8.49
N THR A 101 -3.83 -6.39 9.31
CA THR A 101 -3.80 -7.83 9.00
C THR A 101 -4.82 -8.19 7.92
N PRO A 102 -4.55 -9.24 7.12
CA PRO A 102 -5.56 -9.76 6.19
C PRO A 102 -6.86 -10.14 6.90
N GLN A 103 -6.76 -10.69 8.10
CA GLN A 103 -7.94 -11.06 8.91
C GLN A 103 -8.75 -9.82 9.29
N GLY A 104 -8.07 -8.73 9.65
CA GLY A 104 -8.72 -7.46 9.97
C GLY A 104 -9.51 -6.92 8.78
N LEU A 105 -8.95 -6.98 7.58
CA LEU A 105 -9.65 -6.57 6.36
C LEU A 105 -10.84 -7.49 6.07
N THR A 106 -10.65 -8.79 6.15
CA THR A 106 -11.73 -9.76 5.93
C THR A 106 -12.89 -9.51 6.90
N GLY A 107 -12.57 -9.29 8.19
CA GLY A 107 -13.58 -9.02 9.21
C GLY A 107 -14.36 -7.74 8.93
N TYR A 108 -13.68 -6.68 8.51
CA TYR A 108 -14.32 -5.42 8.18
C TYR A 108 -15.29 -5.58 6.99
N PHE A 109 -14.86 -6.26 5.92
CA PHE A 109 -15.67 -6.40 4.72
C PHE A 109 -16.75 -7.49 4.81
N LYS A 110 -16.83 -8.24 5.91
CA LYS A 110 -18.01 -9.06 6.22
C LYS A 110 -19.21 -8.20 6.63
N LYS A 111 -18.95 -7.02 7.18
CA LYS A 111 -19.99 -6.11 7.70
C LYS A 111 -20.16 -4.86 6.86
N ASN A 112 -19.23 -4.58 5.94
CA ASN A 112 -19.22 -3.37 5.14
C ASN A 112 -19.03 -3.73 3.69
N GLU A 113 -19.88 -3.22 2.82
CA GLU A 113 -19.81 -3.51 1.39
C GLU A 113 -18.68 -2.73 0.74
N LEU A 114 -17.92 -3.40 -0.13
CA LEU A 114 -16.93 -2.77 -0.97
C LEU A 114 -17.62 -2.23 -2.23
N THR A 115 -17.73 -0.90 -2.33
CA THR A 115 -18.48 -0.26 -3.43
C THR A 115 -17.61 0.13 -4.61
N LEU A 116 -16.28 0.06 -4.47
CA LEU A 116 -15.33 0.35 -5.54
C LEU A 116 -14.74 -0.93 -6.09
N ALA A 117 -14.39 -0.91 -7.37
CA ALA A 117 -13.65 -2.00 -8.00
C ALA A 117 -12.28 -1.47 -8.46
N PRO A 118 -11.22 -2.29 -8.38
CA PRO A 118 -9.92 -1.88 -8.91
C PRO A 118 -9.90 -1.98 -10.44
N ASP A 119 -9.01 -1.20 -11.07
CA ASP A 119 -8.80 -1.30 -12.52
C ASP A 119 -8.22 -2.68 -12.90
N HIS A 120 -7.43 -3.26 -11.99
CA HIS A 120 -6.79 -4.56 -12.18
C HIS A 120 -6.97 -5.43 -10.93
N ASN A 121 -7.19 -6.73 -11.12
CA ASN A 121 -7.42 -7.65 -10.00
C ASN A 121 -6.28 -7.68 -8.97
N TYR A 122 -5.04 -7.49 -9.40
CA TYR A 122 -3.90 -7.49 -8.50
C TYR A 122 -3.92 -6.33 -7.50
N GLN A 123 -4.73 -5.31 -7.74
CA GLN A 123 -4.86 -4.15 -6.84
C GLN A 123 -5.90 -4.35 -5.74
N GLU A 124 -6.61 -5.48 -5.71
CA GLU A 124 -7.76 -5.66 -4.81
C GLU A 124 -7.41 -5.48 -3.34
N LYS A 125 -6.30 -6.07 -2.87
CA LYS A 125 -5.91 -5.95 -1.46
C LYS A 125 -5.54 -4.51 -1.10
N ALA A 126 -4.82 -3.84 -1.98
CA ALA A 126 -4.47 -2.44 -1.79
C ALA A 126 -5.72 -1.55 -1.75
N LEU A 127 -6.69 -1.83 -2.61
CA LEU A 127 -7.96 -1.11 -2.62
C LEU A 127 -8.73 -1.31 -1.32
N LYS A 128 -8.89 -2.55 -0.88
CA LYS A 128 -9.59 -2.86 0.37
C LYS A 128 -8.95 -2.15 1.54
N LEU A 129 -7.62 -2.14 1.60
CA LEU A 129 -6.91 -1.44 2.67
C LEU A 129 -7.16 0.07 2.61
N ALA A 130 -7.08 0.68 1.43
CA ALA A 130 -7.32 2.11 1.28
C ALA A 130 -8.74 2.49 1.72
N VAL A 131 -9.73 1.68 1.38
CA VAL A 131 -11.13 1.86 1.83
C VAL A 131 -11.23 1.73 3.35
N TYR A 132 -10.59 0.70 3.91
CA TYR A 132 -10.58 0.48 5.35
C TYR A 132 -9.98 1.68 6.11
N LEU A 133 -8.89 2.23 5.61
CA LEU A 133 -8.24 3.40 6.22
C LEU A 133 -9.13 4.64 6.19
N ALA A 134 -10.00 4.74 5.22
CA ALA A 134 -10.89 5.88 5.04
C ALA A 134 -12.16 5.83 5.91
N ARG A 135 -12.35 4.73 6.68
CA ARG A 135 -13.53 4.56 7.54
C ARG A 135 -13.60 5.57 8.68
#